data_f79970cd92c948dcf365eb55d1caeb9b
#
_entry.id   f79970cd92c948dcf365eb55d1caeb9b
#
_cell.length_a   1.000
_cell.length_b   1.000
_cell.length_c   1.000
_cell.angle_alpha   90.00
_cell.angle_beta   90.00
_cell.angle_gamma   90.00
#
_symmetry.space_group_name_H-M   'P 1'
#
loop_
_entity.id
_entity.type
_entity.pdbx_description
1 polymer ?
#
loop_
_entity_poly.entity_id
_entity_poly.type
_entity_poly.pdbx_seq_one_letter_code
_entity_poly.pdbx_strand_id
1 'polypeptide(L)'
;MTPTGGSCPRYDFAPIIDNRKKLSAVGEIGLDFHYAPETAKAQCDLFAAQLELARELNLPVVIHTRDADDATLGVLDESDFHYGIIHCFTGSVPFERQLLDRGFMISISGIVTFRAAENVREAARYAPDDRLLVETDSPFLAPVPMRGNENEPSFLPYTVHFLAEQRKTTAESLALLTTANAENLLTPSPPNSQL
;
A
#
# COMPACT_ATOMS: atom_id res chain seq x y z
N MET A 1 11.17 7.95 -40.57
CA MET A 1 11.44 6.65 -39.95
C MET A 1 10.52 6.56 -38.74
N THR A 2 9.44 5.79 -38.85
CA THR A 2 8.49 5.50 -37.76
C THR A 2 9.15 4.58 -36.77
N PRO A 3 9.04 4.83 -35.45
CA PRO A 3 9.54 3.88 -34.46
C PRO A 3 8.69 2.60 -34.57
N THR A 4 9.36 1.48 -34.78
CA THR A 4 8.80 0.14 -34.75
C THR A 4 8.18 -0.08 -33.36
N GLY A 5 6.84 -0.22 -33.33
CA GLY A 5 6.11 -0.51 -32.12
C GLY A 5 6.56 -1.83 -31.50
N GLY A 6 7.30 -1.74 -30.40
CA GLY A 6 7.44 -2.86 -29.49
C GLY A 6 6.06 -3.16 -28.95
N SER A 7 5.53 -4.36 -29.21
CA SER A 7 4.27 -4.80 -28.61
C SER A 7 4.46 -4.83 -27.09
N CYS A 8 3.75 -3.94 -26.39
CA CYS A 8 3.61 -4.05 -24.94
C CYS A 8 3.12 -5.48 -24.62
N PRO A 9 3.72 -6.19 -23.65
CA PRO A 9 3.23 -7.50 -23.27
C PRO A 9 1.75 -7.36 -22.89
N ARG A 10 0.88 -8.14 -23.55
CA ARG A 10 -0.55 -8.15 -23.19
C ARG A 10 -0.71 -8.98 -21.94
N TYR A 11 -0.95 -8.29 -20.83
CA TYR A 11 -1.34 -8.94 -19.59
C TYR A 11 -2.81 -9.40 -19.69
N ASP A 12 -3.10 -10.61 -19.24
CA ASP A 12 -4.48 -11.11 -19.20
C ASP A 12 -5.12 -10.79 -17.83
N PHE A 13 -5.92 -9.74 -17.80
CA PHE A 13 -6.66 -9.32 -16.62
C PHE A 13 -8.12 -9.82 -16.59
N ALA A 14 -8.54 -10.65 -17.54
CA ALA A 14 -9.91 -11.17 -17.61
C ALA A 14 -10.39 -11.80 -16.29
N PRO A 15 -9.60 -12.61 -15.56
CA PRO A 15 -10.05 -13.17 -14.28
C PRO A 15 -10.37 -12.11 -13.21
N ILE A 16 -9.68 -10.97 -13.24
CA ILE A 16 -9.93 -9.84 -12.32
C ILE A 16 -11.22 -9.13 -12.74
N ILE A 17 -11.36 -8.82 -14.03
CA ILE A 17 -12.52 -8.13 -14.60
C ILE A 17 -13.80 -8.93 -14.35
N ASP A 18 -13.79 -10.24 -14.59
CA ASP A 18 -14.93 -11.14 -14.40
C ASP A 18 -15.40 -11.22 -12.94
N ASN A 19 -14.50 -10.98 -11.98
CA ASN A 19 -14.78 -11.00 -10.56
C ASN A 19 -14.90 -9.60 -9.93
N ARG A 20 -14.95 -8.52 -10.72
CA ARG A 20 -14.97 -7.12 -10.27
C ARG A 20 -15.87 -6.86 -9.05
N LYS A 21 -17.07 -7.44 -9.02
CA LYS A 21 -18.06 -7.22 -7.95
C LYS A 21 -17.64 -7.79 -6.58
N LYS A 22 -16.61 -8.63 -6.53
CA LYS A 22 -16.09 -9.25 -5.31
C LYS A 22 -14.82 -8.56 -4.81
N LEU A 23 -14.30 -7.58 -5.55
CA LEU A 23 -13.02 -6.94 -5.26
C LEU A 23 -13.24 -5.62 -4.53
N SER A 24 -12.43 -5.38 -3.51
CA SER A 24 -12.35 -4.10 -2.79
C SER A 24 -11.15 -3.26 -3.25
N ALA A 25 -10.13 -3.88 -3.84
CA ALA A 25 -8.93 -3.23 -4.34
C ALA A 25 -8.26 -4.07 -5.43
N VAL A 26 -7.35 -3.47 -6.20
CA VAL A 26 -6.39 -4.18 -7.06
C VAL A 26 -5.06 -4.24 -6.31
N GLY A 27 -4.60 -5.43 -6.00
CA GLY A 27 -3.35 -5.63 -5.24
C GLY A 27 -3.03 -7.12 -5.03
N GLU A 28 -1.82 -7.42 -4.69
CA GLU A 28 -0.69 -6.52 -4.47
C GLU A 28 -0.01 -6.21 -5.81
N ILE A 29 0.29 -4.91 -6.08
CA ILE A 29 0.95 -4.41 -7.28
C ILE A 29 2.15 -3.55 -6.87
N GLY A 30 3.01 -3.17 -7.81
CA GLY A 30 4.12 -2.26 -7.52
C GLY A 30 5.49 -2.80 -7.86
N LEU A 31 6.54 -2.38 -7.12
CA LEU A 31 7.93 -2.57 -7.48
C LEU A 31 8.75 -3.16 -6.34
N ASP A 32 9.54 -4.21 -6.64
CA ASP A 32 10.55 -4.76 -5.74
C ASP A 32 11.89 -4.88 -6.47
N PHE A 33 12.79 -3.93 -6.22
CA PHE A 33 14.13 -3.95 -6.79
C PHE A 33 15.16 -4.62 -5.86
N HIS A 34 14.72 -5.04 -4.67
CA HIS A 34 15.57 -5.79 -3.76
C HIS A 34 15.86 -7.21 -4.27
N TYR A 35 14.81 -7.91 -4.72
CA TYR A 35 14.92 -9.31 -5.14
C TYR A 35 15.22 -9.48 -6.63
N ALA A 36 14.76 -8.57 -7.49
CA ALA A 36 14.85 -8.74 -8.94
C ALA A 36 15.08 -7.40 -9.67
N PRO A 37 16.20 -6.68 -9.36
CA PRO A 37 16.47 -5.37 -9.96
C PRO A 37 16.65 -5.44 -11.49
N GLU A 38 17.06 -6.57 -12.03
CA GLU A 38 17.23 -6.79 -13.47
C GLU A 38 15.91 -6.80 -14.23
N THR A 39 14.77 -6.96 -13.54
CA THR A 39 13.43 -6.93 -14.13
C THR A 39 12.75 -5.57 -13.99
N ALA A 40 13.43 -4.53 -13.50
CA ALA A 40 12.87 -3.23 -13.17
C ALA A 40 11.95 -2.67 -14.26
N LYS A 41 12.39 -2.70 -15.55
CA LYS A 41 11.55 -2.23 -16.64
C LYS A 41 10.22 -3.02 -16.76
N ALA A 42 10.29 -4.34 -16.67
CA ALA A 42 9.10 -5.19 -16.78
C ALA A 42 8.17 -4.99 -15.59
N GLN A 43 8.71 -4.77 -14.39
CA GLN A 43 7.94 -4.42 -13.21
C GLN A 43 7.22 -3.07 -13.39
N CYS A 44 7.90 -2.03 -13.88
CA CYS A 44 7.29 -0.73 -14.15
C CYS A 44 6.18 -0.83 -15.21
N ASP A 45 6.42 -1.56 -16.31
CA ASP A 45 5.43 -1.76 -17.38
C ASP A 45 4.18 -2.50 -16.85
N LEU A 46 4.36 -3.52 -15.99
CA LEU A 46 3.26 -4.24 -15.36
C LEU A 46 2.51 -3.36 -14.36
N PHE A 47 3.24 -2.63 -13.52
CA PHE A 47 2.65 -1.74 -12.52
C PHE A 47 1.77 -0.67 -13.20
N ALA A 48 2.25 -0.01 -14.25
CA ALA A 48 1.46 0.95 -15.02
C ALA A 48 0.19 0.31 -15.61
N ALA A 49 0.28 -0.90 -16.17
CA ALA A 49 -0.88 -1.62 -16.70
C ALA A 49 -1.91 -1.98 -15.61
N GLN A 50 -1.45 -2.31 -14.40
CA GLN A 50 -2.32 -2.60 -13.26
C GLN A 50 -2.98 -1.35 -12.67
N LEU A 51 -2.31 -0.20 -12.70
CA LEU A 51 -2.92 1.09 -12.34
C LEU A 51 -4.04 1.46 -13.31
N GLU A 52 -3.83 1.25 -14.62
CA GLU A 52 -4.88 1.48 -15.63
C GLU A 52 -6.08 0.56 -15.42
N LEU A 53 -5.85 -0.74 -15.16
CA LEU A 53 -6.90 -1.67 -14.79
C LEU A 53 -7.69 -1.19 -13.55
N ALA A 54 -7.00 -0.75 -12.50
CA ALA A 54 -7.64 -0.26 -11.28
C ALA A 54 -8.51 0.98 -11.56
N ARG A 55 -8.05 1.87 -12.46
CA ARG A 55 -8.80 3.03 -12.94
C ARG A 55 -10.07 2.62 -13.67
N GLU A 56 -9.97 1.70 -14.64
CA GLU A 56 -11.12 1.17 -15.39
C GLU A 56 -12.15 0.52 -14.47
N LEU A 57 -11.69 -0.16 -13.42
CA LEU A 57 -12.54 -0.82 -12.44
C LEU A 57 -13.07 0.12 -11.35
N ASN A 58 -12.56 1.35 -11.28
CA ASN A 58 -12.82 2.30 -10.20
C ASN A 58 -12.57 1.68 -8.81
N LEU A 59 -11.37 1.07 -8.66
CA LEU A 59 -10.92 0.44 -7.42
C LEU A 59 -9.65 1.11 -6.90
N PRO A 60 -9.46 1.17 -5.57
CA PRO A 60 -8.18 1.54 -4.99
C PRO A 60 -7.13 0.47 -5.30
N VAL A 61 -5.87 0.82 -5.14
CA VAL A 61 -4.74 -0.11 -5.27
C VAL A 61 -4.06 -0.37 -3.94
N VAL A 62 -3.43 -1.54 -3.81
CA VAL A 62 -2.52 -1.88 -2.71
C VAL A 62 -1.13 -2.03 -3.30
N ILE A 63 -0.24 -1.10 -2.97
CA ILE A 63 1.07 -0.94 -3.60
C ILE A 63 2.17 -1.44 -2.68
N HIS A 64 3.00 -2.34 -3.21
CA HIS A 64 4.30 -2.71 -2.69
C HIS A 64 5.40 -1.82 -3.28
N THR A 65 6.31 -1.37 -2.44
CA THR A 65 7.53 -0.69 -2.91
C THR A 65 8.72 -1.07 -2.03
N ARG A 66 9.78 -1.58 -2.65
CA ARG A 66 11.00 -1.96 -1.95
C ARG A 66 12.24 -1.65 -2.79
N ASP A 67 13.14 -0.81 -2.25
CA ASP A 67 14.33 -0.31 -2.94
C ASP A 67 13.97 0.35 -4.31
N ALA A 68 12.76 0.97 -4.43
CA ALA A 68 12.18 1.44 -5.68
C ALA A 68 11.45 2.80 -5.56
N ASP A 69 11.76 3.61 -4.54
CA ASP A 69 11.04 4.84 -4.19
C ASP A 69 10.84 5.77 -5.40
N ASP A 70 11.93 6.17 -6.07
CA ASP A 70 11.88 7.10 -7.21
C ASP A 70 11.13 6.49 -8.40
N ALA A 71 11.31 5.20 -8.66
CA ALA A 71 10.62 4.51 -9.74
C ALA A 71 9.11 4.40 -9.46
N THR A 72 8.73 4.11 -8.20
CA THR A 72 7.33 4.09 -7.77
C THR A 72 6.66 5.45 -8.00
N LEU A 73 7.31 6.54 -7.57
CA LEU A 73 6.80 7.89 -7.80
C LEU A 73 6.69 8.21 -9.30
N GLY A 74 7.70 7.82 -10.09
CA GLY A 74 7.70 8.04 -11.54
C GLY A 74 6.52 7.36 -12.23
N VAL A 75 6.25 6.08 -11.92
CA VAL A 75 5.10 5.35 -12.50
C VAL A 75 3.77 5.94 -12.06
N LEU A 76 3.65 6.36 -10.79
CA LEU A 76 2.43 7.00 -10.28
C LEU A 76 2.17 8.34 -10.97
N ASP A 77 3.19 9.17 -11.18
CA ASP A 77 3.09 10.46 -11.85
C ASP A 77 2.73 10.30 -13.34
N GLU A 78 3.40 9.37 -14.04
CA GLU A 78 3.11 9.08 -15.45
C GLU A 78 1.68 8.52 -15.65
N SER A 79 1.19 7.75 -14.67
CA SER A 79 -0.15 7.17 -14.70
C SER A 79 -1.23 8.12 -14.18
N ASP A 80 -0.87 9.26 -13.56
CA ASP A 80 -1.81 10.19 -12.88
C ASP A 80 -2.80 9.44 -11.97
N PHE A 81 -2.27 8.56 -11.09
CA PHE A 81 -3.08 7.70 -10.23
C PHE A 81 -2.87 8.06 -8.75
N HIS A 82 -3.98 8.27 -8.01
CA HIS A 82 -3.98 8.91 -6.69
C HIS A 82 -4.89 8.21 -5.65
N TYR A 83 -5.20 6.93 -5.83
CA TYR A 83 -6.21 6.26 -5.00
C TYR A 83 -5.76 4.88 -4.52
N GLY A 84 -5.33 4.78 -3.26
CA GLY A 84 -4.88 3.49 -2.72
C GLY A 84 -4.04 3.57 -1.45
N ILE A 85 -3.36 2.46 -1.20
CA ILE A 85 -2.57 2.19 0.00
C ILE A 85 -1.13 1.88 -0.42
N ILE A 86 -0.16 2.47 0.26
CA ILE A 86 1.21 1.96 0.28
C ILE A 86 1.29 0.98 1.45
N HIS A 87 1.32 -0.30 1.12
CA HIS A 87 1.30 -1.36 2.12
C HIS A 87 2.68 -1.56 2.73
N CYS A 88 2.71 -2.04 3.97
CA CYS A 88 3.93 -2.40 4.70
C CYS A 88 5.05 -1.34 4.57
N PHE A 89 4.71 -0.06 4.78
CA PHE A 89 5.60 1.06 4.54
C PHE A 89 6.88 0.99 5.38
N THR A 90 8.03 1.01 4.72
CA THR A 90 9.36 0.99 5.34
C THR A 90 10.27 2.12 4.86
N GLY A 91 9.74 3.05 4.08
CA GLY A 91 10.47 4.16 3.49
C GLY A 91 10.81 5.27 4.48
N SER A 92 11.34 6.35 3.93
CA SER A 92 11.68 7.57 4.68
C SER A 92 10.51 8.56 4.73
N VAL A 93 10.52 9.48 5.70
CA VAL A 93 9.52 10.58 5.79
C VAL A 93 9.49 11.45 4.52
N PRO A 94 10.61 11.81 3.85
CA PRO A 94 10.54 12.52 2.58
C PRO A 94 9.81 11.77 1.47
N PHE A 95 9.95 10.46 1.40
CA PHE A 95 9.22 9.62 0.44
C PHE A 95 7.74 9.52 0.83
N GLU A 96 7.45 9.26 2.11
CA GLU A 96 6.09 9.24 2.65
C GLU A 96 5.32 10.52 2.32
N ARG A 97 5.94 11.68 2.52
CA ARG A 97 5.31 12.97 2.21
C ARG A 97 4.89 13.06 0.75
N GLN A 98 5.73 12.62 -0.18
CA GLN A 98 5.41 12.63 -1.60
C GLN A 98 4.22 11.70 -1.94
N LEU A 99 4.08 10.58 -1.25
CA LEU A 99 2.95 9.66 -1.40
C LEU A 99 1.67 10.23 -0.80
N LEU A 100 1.77 10.85 0.38
CA LEU A 100 0.64 11.54 1.03
C LEU A 100 0.14 12.74 0.19
N ASP A 101 1.06 13.54 -0.39
CA ASP A 101 0.72 14.66 -1.28
C ASP A 101 -0.02 14.17 -2.54
N ARG A 102 0.19 12.91 -2.95
CA ARG A 102 -0.54 12.23 -4.03
C ARG A 102 -1.85 11.57 -3.60
N GLY A 103 -2.21 11.62 -2.31
CA GLY A 103 -3.48 11.11 -1.79
C GLY A 103 -3.45 9.66 -1.29
N PHE A 104 -2.30 8.99 -1.29
CA PHE A 104 -2.20 7.62 -0.79
C PHE A 104 -2.31 7.54 0.73
N MET A 105 -2.77 6.40 1.22
CA MET A 105 -2.70 6.02 2.62
C MET A 105 -1.43 5.23 2.90
N ILE A 106 -0.93 5.32 4.12
CA ILE A 106 0.28 4.65 4.59
C ILE A 106 -0.13 3.55 5.57
N SER A 107 0.24 2.31 5.26
CA SER A 107 -0.06 1.17 6.12
C SER A 107 1.19 0.70 6.87
N ILE A 108 1.06 0.56 8.18
CA ILE A 108 2.14 0.21 9.11
C ILE A 108 1.97 -1.21 9.60
N SER A 109 2.97 -2.06 9.33
CA SER A 109 3.02 -3.45 9.76
C SER A 109 3.76 -3.63 11.10
N GLY A 110 3.88 -4.89 11.54
CA GLY A 110 4.60 -5.28 12.75
C GLY A 110 6.07 -4.83 12.79
N ILE A 111 6.68 -4.45 11.66
CA ILE A 111 8.05 -3.88 11.59
C ILE A 111 8.22 -2.69 12.53
N VAL A 112 7.20 -1.87 12.74
CA VAL A 112 7.29 -0.68 13.62
C VAL A 112 7.78 -1.03 15.03
N THR A 113 7.52 -2.28 15.49
CA THR A 113 7.94 -2.79 16.81
C THR A 113 9.42 -3.22 16.84
N PHE A 114 10.10 -3.31 15.68
CA PHE A 114 11.45 -3.84 15.61
C PHE A 114 12.49 -2.82 16.08
N ARG A 115 13.52 -3.28 16.76
CA ARG A 115 14.55 -2.40 17.35
C ARG A 115 15.20 -1.47 16.32
N ALA A 116 15.49 -1.97 15.13
CA ALA A 116 16.18 -1.21 14.07
C ALA A 116 15.26 -0.37 13.19
N ALA A 117 13.94 -0.34 13.44
CA ALA A 117 12.96 0.30 12.58
C ALA A 117 12.61 1.74 12.97
N GLU A 118 13.63 2.59 13.28
CA GLU A 118 13.36 3.99 13.69
C GLU A 118 12.75 4.80 12.55
N ASN A 119 13.18 4.60 11.31
CA ASN A 119 12.60 5.24 10.14
C ASN A 119 11.08 4.94 10.00
N VAL A 120 10.65 3.69 10.28
CA VAL A 120 9.23 3.32 10.26
C VAL A 120 8.47 4.01 11.39
N ARG A 121 9.08 4.15 12.57
CA ARG A 121 8.47 4.90 13.68
C ARG A 121 8.36 6.39 13.38
N GLU A 122 9.36 6.97 12.72
CA GLU A 122 9.31 8.37 12.27
C GLU A 122 8.17 8.57 11.26
N ALA A 123 8.07 7.73 10.25
CA ALA A 123 6.97 7.72 9.30
C ALA A 123 5.62 7.55 10.01
N ALA A 124 5.50 6.55 10.87
CA ALA A 124 4.27 6.30 11.64
C ALA A 124 3.84 7.47 12.55
N ARG A 125 4.77 8.31 13.00
CA ARG A 125 4.47 9.54 13.72
C ARG A 125 4.11 10.71 12.80
N TYR A 126 4.66 10.72 11.57
CA TYR A 126 4.44 11.77 10.58
C TYR A 126 3.09 11.64 9.86
N ALA A 127 2.65 10.41 9.58
CA ALA A 127 1.39 10.13 8.87
C ALA A 127 0.20 10.88 9.52
N PRO A 128 -0.61 11.63 8.76
CA PRO A 128 -1.86 12.22 9.25
C PRO A 128 -2.84 11.14 9.71
N ASP A 129 -3.69 11.48 10.69
CA ASP A 129 -4.65 10.54 11.24
C ASP A 129 -5.59 9.96 10.18
N ASP A 130 -6.02 10.74 9.21
CA ASP A 130 -6.91 10.33 8.13
C ASP A 130 -6.20 9.60 6.96
N ARG A 131 -4.91 9.33 7.08
CA ARG A 131 -4.08 8.65 6.07
C ARG A 131 -3.33 7.43 6.61
N LEU A 132 -3.60 7.05 7.85
CA LEU A 132 -2.89 5.97 8.53
C LEU A 132 -3.72 4.68 8.54
N LEU A 133 -3.06 3.57 8.22
CA LEU A 133 -3.59 2.21 8.35
C LEU A 133 -2.64 1.33 9.16
N VAL A 134 -3.13 0.20 9.62
CA VAL A 134 -2.35 -0.87 10.25
C VAL A 134 -2.65 -2.20 9.60
N GLU A 135 -1.63 -3.05 9.52
CA GLU A 135 -1.71 -4.36 8.90
C GLU A 135 -0.81 -5.39 9.58
N THR A 136 -0.93 -6.65 9.19
CA THR A 136 -0.07 -7.73 9.70
C THR A 136 1.07 -8.07 8.77
N ASP A 137 0.84 -8.12 7.47
CA ASP A 137 1.71 -8.73 6.45
C ASP A 137 1.94 -10.25 6.72
N SER A 138 0.92 -10.92 7.28
CA SER A 138 0.98 -12.36 7.60
C SER A 138 1.24 -13.19 6.33
N PRO A 139 2.07 -14.25 6.42
CA PRO A 139 2.66 -14.87 7.62
C PRO A 139 3.99 -14.25 8.08
N PHE A 140 4.39 -13.12 7.52
CA PHE A 140 5.66 -12.45 7.79
C PHE A 140 5.53 -11.40 8.90
N LEU A 141 6.66 -10.87 9.34
CA LEU A 141 6.80 -9.65 10.14
C LEU A 141 6.06 -9.66 11.49
N ALA A 142 5.96 -10.83 12.15
CA ALA A 142 5.36 -10.92 13.48
C ALA A 142 5.90 -9.84 14.42
N PRO A 143 5.01 -9.02 15.06
CA PRO A 143 5.42 -7.92 15.94
C PRO A 143 6.08 -8.44 17.23
N VAL A 144 6.82 -7.58 17.93
CA VAL A 144 7.27 -7.88 19.31
C VAL A 144 6.02 -7.89 20.20
N PRO A 145 5.87 -8.89 21.14
CA PRO A 145 6.86 -9.89 21.53
C PRO A 145 6.82 -11.20 20.71
N MET A 146 6.00 -11.27 19.65
CA MET A 146 5.74 -12.51 18.90
C MET A 146 6.82 -12.83 17.87
N ARG A 147 7.89 -12.02 17.75
CA ARG A 147 8.99 -12.25 16.81
C ARG A 147 9.56 -13.66 16.88
N GLY A 148 9.80 -14.25 15.69
CA GLY A 148 10.30 -15.61 15.55
C GLY A 148 9.19 -16.65 15.37
N ASN A 149 7.93 -16.26 15.54
CA ASN A 149 6.78 -17.08 15.18
C ASN A 149 6.27 -16.68 13.78
N GLU A 150 5.50 -17.55 13.15
CA GLU A 150 4.68 -17.20 11.99
C GLU A 150 3.64 -16.16 12.42
N ASN A 151 3.52 -15.08 11.63
CA ASN A 151 2.58 -14.01 11.95
C ASN A 151 1.15 -14.39 11.57
N GLU A 152 0.19 -13.89 12.33
CA GLU A 152 -1.23 -14.13 12.11
C GLU A 152 -2.07 -12.88 12.44
N PRO A 153 -3.30 -12.76 11.93
CA PRO A 153 -4.16 -11.60 12.20
C PRO A 153 -4.40 -11.32 13.68
N SER A 154 -4.37 -12.33 14.55
CA SER A 154 -4.55 -12.18 15.99
C SER A 154 -3.39 -11.40 16.65
N PHE A 155 -2.26 -11.20 15.96
CA PHE A 155 -1.13 -10.42 16.47
C PHE A 155 -1.22 -8.93 16.14
N LEU A 156 -2.17 -8.50 15.32
CA LEU A 156 -2.38 -7.09 15.00
C LEU A 156 -2.48 -6.17 16.24
N PRO A 157 -3.13 -6.56 17.34
CA PRO A 157 -3.20 -5.74 18.54
C PRO A 157 -1.84 -5.32 19.10
N TYR A 158 -0.78 -6.12 18.96
CA TYR A 158 0.57 -5.74 19.40
C TYR A 158 1.13 -4.58 18.60
N THR A 159 0.91 -4.58 17.27
CA THR A 159 1.26 -3.46 16.38
C THR A 159 0.48 -2.20 16.76
N VAL A 160 -0.84 -2.33 16.97
CA VAL A 160 -1.72 -1.21 17.36
C VAL A 160 -1.30 -0.60 18.69
N HIS A 161 -1.05 -1.41 19.72
CA HIS A 161 -0.61 -0.92 21.03
C HIS A 161 0.70 -0.16 20.93
N PHE A 162 1.70 -0.74 20.27
CA PHE A 162 3.00 -0.09 20.10
C PHE A 162 2.88 1.23 19.33
N LEU A 163 2.12 1.25 18.25
CA LEU A 163 1.92 2.44 17.43
C LEU A 163 1.16 3.54 18.18
N ALA A 164 0.17 3.17 19.00
CA ALA A 164 -0.56 4.11 19.86
C ALA A 164 0.38 4.84 20.85
N GLU A 165 1.33 4.11 21.46
CA GLU A 165 2.37 4.71 22.31
C GLU A 165 3.23 5.70 21.53
N GLN A 166 3.66 5.34 20.30
CA GLN A 166 4.45 6.22 19.44
C GLN A 166 3.70 7.52 19.07
N ARG A 167 2.39 7.43 18.90
CA ARG A 167 1.52 8.56 18.54
C ARG A 167 0.88 9.26 19.74
N LYS A 168 1.20 8.85 20.96
CA LYS A 168 0.66 9.41 22.22
C LYS A 168 -0.86 9.41 22.28
N THR A 169 -1.48 8.32 21.82
CA THR A 169 -2.91 8.06 21.86
C THR A 169 -3.21 6.72 22.52
N THR A 170 -4.48 6.34 22.64
CA THR A 170 -4.87 5.02 23.14
C THR A 170 -4.98 4.01 22.02
N ALA A 171 -4.72 2.72 22.30
CA ALA A 171 -4.86 1.65 21.34
C ALA A 171 -6.30 1.57 20.78
N GLU A 172 -7.31 1.81 21.62
CA GLU A 172 -8.71 1.84 21.21
C GLU A 172 -8.99 2.97 20.21
N SER A 173 -8.52 4.20 20.50
CA SER A 173 -8.69 5.34 19.60
C SER A 173 -8.00 5.10 18.26
N LEU A 174 -6.78 4.55 18.29
CA LEU A 174 -6.04 4.24 17.06
C LEU A 174 -6.73 3.14 16.24
N ALA A 175 -7.21 2.09 16.90
CA ALA A 175 -7.95 1.01 16.22
C ALA A 175 -9.21 1.54 15.53
N LEU A 176 -10.01 2.37 16.21
CA LEU A 176 -11.21 2.99 15.64
C LEU A 176 -10.86 3.87 14.43
N LEU A 177 -9.82 4.69 14.56
CA LEU A 177 -9.35 5.59 13.51
C LEU A 177 -8.91 4.81 12.25
N THR A 178 -8.02 3.83 12.41
CA THR A 178 -7.49 3.06 11.28
C THR A 178 -8.55 2.16 10.65
N THR A 179 -9.52 1.65 11.44
CA THR A 179 -10.68 0.93 10.92
C THR A 179 -11.55 1.82 10.06
N ALA A 180 -11.89 3.03 10.54
CA ALA A 180 -12.68 3.98 9.76
C ALA A 180 -11.98 4.37 8.44
N ASN A 181 -10.66 4.57 8.47
CA ASN A 181 -9.87 4.84 7.28
C ASN A 181 -9.93 3.69 6.27
N ALA A 182 -9.78 2.43 6.75
CA ALA A 182 -9.87 1.26 5.90
C ALA A 182 -11.26 1.08 5.29
N GLU A 183 -12.32 1.24 6.08
CA GLU A 183 -13.70 1.16 5.63
C GLU A 183 -14.01 2.22 4.57
N ASN A 184 -13.58 3.45 4.78
CA ASN A 184 -13.78 4.55 3.82
C ASN A 184 -13.10 4.30 2.48
N LEU A 185 -11.92 3.67 2.48
CA LEU A 185 -11.18 3.40 1.25
C LEU A 185 -11.67 2.14 0.53
N LEU A 186 -11.88 1.05 1.28
CA LEU A 186 -12.08 -0.30 0.73
C LEU A 186 -13.55 -0.69 0.55
N THR A 187 -14.48 0.09 1.13
CA THR A 187 -15.91 -0.12 0.90
C THR A 187 -16.29 0.58 -0.41
N PRO A 188 -16.79 -0.15 -1.41
CA PRO A 188 -17.23 0.47 -2.64
C PRO A 188 -18.29 1.55 -2.32
N SER A 189 -18.04 2.78 -2.73
CA SER A 189 -19.09 3.81 -2.70
C SER A 189 -20.31 3.28 -3.46
N PRO A 190 -21.55 3.39 -2.93
CA PRO A 190 -22.71 3.04 -3.69
C PRO A 190 -22.67 3.83 -5.00
N PRO A 191 -23.05 3.22 -6.13
CA PRO A 191 -23.07 3.93 -7.40
C PRO A 191 -23.85 5.23 -7.21
N ASN A 192 -23.20 6.35 -7.52
CA ASN A 192 -23.80 7.68 -7.41
C ASN A 192 -25.22 7.63 -8.02
N SER A 193 -26.21 7.74 -7.17
CA SER A 193 -27.56 8.14 -7.57
C SER A 193 -27.47 9.61 -7.98
N GLN A 194 -26.94 9.85 -9.18
CA GLN A 194 -27.15 11.12 -9.85
C GLN A 194 -28.60 11.13 -10.30
N LEU A 195 -29.43 11.78 -9.49
CA LEU A 195 -30.72 12.33 -9.90
C LEU A 195 -30.49 13.54 -10.80
#